data_604629ab2b1b2538a30d13bc3c2a9db5
#
_entry.id   604629ab2b1b2538a30d13bc3c2a9db5
#
_cell.length_a   1.000
_cell.length_b   1.000
_cell.length_c   1.000
_cell.angle_alpha   90.00
_cell.angle_beta   90.00
_cell.angle_gamma   90.00
#
_symmetry.space_group_name_H-M   'P 1'
#
loop_
_entity.id
_entity.type
_entity.pdbx_description
1 polymer ?
#
loop_
_entity_poly.entity_id
_entity_poly.type
_entity_poly.pdbx_seq_one_letter_code
_entity_poly.pdbx_strand_id
1 'polypeptide(L)'
;MTLSTPSGGSTAASLDPVKLDAFMQRFVGDLGAAMSASLVVLGDKLGLYRAMDAAGHPMSPAELAARTDTDERYVREWLSAQAAAGYVEYHADAGLFGLSPEQAFALAKEDSPAYIPGAFQIVSAMVKDEHKIAEAFRSGIGVGWHEHHPSLFEGTERFFRPNYAANLVEKWLPALEGIREKLERGAMVADVGCGYGASTIPMAQAFPRSHFFGFDYHQGSIERARERARAAGVGDSTSFQVASAKTFPGERYDLVTFFDCLHDMGDPVGAAEHVKKTLAPGGVWMIVEPFANDKLEDNLNPVGRVFYAASTMICTPASRAQEVGLALGAQSGEKRMREVVTKAGFGSFRRAAETPFNLVYEAKAA
;
A
#
# COMPACT_ATOMS: atom_id res chain seq x y z
N MET A 1 -10.45 28.98 -63.17
CA MET A 1 -10.45 29.26 -61.74
C MET A 1 -9.59 28.21 -61.05
N THR A 2 -8.33 28.51 -60.86
CA THR A 2 -7.32 27.64 -60.25
C THR A 2 -7.33 27.91 -58.75
N LEU A 3 -7.76 26.92 -57.98
CA LEU A 3 -7.68 26.98 -56.52
C LEU A 3 -6.23 26.68 -56.10
N SER A 4 -5.56 27.67 -55.57
CA SER A 4 -4.25 27.56 -54.94
C SER A 4 -4.41 26.91 -53.57
N THR A 5 -3.77 25.75 -53.40
CA THR A 5 -3.59 25.07 -52.11
C THR A 5 -2.59 25.87 -51.24
N PRO A 6 -2.86 26.11 -49.97
CA PRO A 6 -1.87 26.72 -49.09
C PRO A 6 -0.80 25.68 -48.75
N SER A 7 0.43 25.95 -49.09
CA SER A 7 1.63 25.24 -48.69
C SER A 7 1.96 25.60 -47.23
N GLY A 8 1.32 24.93 -46.31
CA GLY A 8 1.67 24.88 -44.90
C GLY A 8 2.36 23.54 -44.59
N GLY A 9 3.68 23.51 -44.76
CA GLY A 9 4.48 22.35 -44.46
C GLY A 9 4.58 22.10 -42.93
N SER A 10 3.59 21.42 -42.35
CA SER A 10 3.80 20.66 -41.15
C SER A 10 4.50 19.37 -41.58
N THR A 11 5.79 19.25 -41.28
CA THR A 11 6.47 17.94 -41.34
C THR A 11 5.85 17.07 -40.28
N ALA A 12 4.77 16.35 -40.62
CA ALA A 12 4.27 15.25 -39.81
C ALA A 12 5.45 14.29 -39.60
N ALA A 13 5.88 14.15 -38.35
CA ALA A 13 6.93 13.21 -38.01
C ALA A 13 6.53 11.83 -38.56
N SER A 14 7.35 11.25 -39.42
CA SER A 14 7.07 9.92 -39.97
C SER A 14 7.08 8.88 -38.86
N LEU A 15 6.04 8.05 -38.78
CA LEU A 15 5.99 6.95 -37.85
C LEU A 15 7.16 6.00 -38.13
N ASP A 16 7.88 5.63 -37.06
CA ASP A 16 8.89 4.61 -37.06
C ASP A 16 8.19 3.26 -36.77
N PRO A 17 8.14 2.33 -37.75
CA PRO A 17 7.42 1.06 -37.55
C PRO A 17 7.98 0.21 -36.42
N VAL A 18 9.30 0.24 -36.18
CA VAL A 18 9.96 -0.54 -35.14
C VAL A 18 9.57 -0.02 -33.74
N LYS A 19 9.55 1.29 -33.58
CA LYS A 19 9.10 1.92 -32.31
C LYS A 19 7.61 1.68 -32.07
N LEU A 20 6.79 1.73 -33.13
CA LEU A 20 5.36 1.44 -33.01
C LEU A 20 5.12 -0.01 -32.59
N ASP A 21 5.79 -0.97 -33.21
CA ASP A 21 5.67 -2.38 -32.84
C ASP A 21 6.07 -2.63 -31.40
N ALA A 22 7.22 -2.12 -30.95
CA ALA A 22 7.66 -2.22 -29.57
C ALA A 22 6.66 -1.60 -28.58
N PHE A 23 6.04 -0.47 -28.94
CA PHE A 23 4.99 0.16 -28.13
C PHE A 23 3.73 -0.72 -28.04
N MET A 24 3.31 -1.31 -29.16
CA MET A 24 2.14 -2.18 -29.21
C MET A 24 2.34 -3.49 -28.43
N GLN A 25 3.54 -4.07 -28.47
CA GLN A 25 3.86 -5.25 -27.65
C GLN A 25 3.79 -4.92 -26.15
N ARG A 26 4.32 -3.77 -25.73
CA ARG A 26 4.16 -3.29 -24.36
C ARG A 26 2.69 -3.11 -23.99
N PHE A 27 1.91 -2.49 -24.86
CA PHE A 27 0.47 -2.29 -24.65
C PHE A 27 -0.26 -3.62 -24.42
N VAL A 28 0.02 -4.66 -25.20
CA VAL A 28 -0.62 -5.98 -25.02
C VAL A 28 -0.28 -6.58 -23.66
N GLY A 29 0.97 -6.48 -23.22
CA GLY A 29 1.39 -6.91 -21.88
C GLY A 29 0.67 -6.14 -20.77
N ASP A 30 0.61 -4.81 -20.89
CA ASP A 30 -0.04 -3.94 -19.90
C ASP A 30 -1.56 -4.19 -19.84
N LEU A 31 -2.21 -4.38 -20.98
CA LEU A 31 -3.64 -4.70 -21.05
C LEU A 31 -3.93 -6.07 -20.41
N GLY A 32 -3.11 -7.09 -20.72
CA GLY A 32 -3.21 -8.41 -20.11
C GLY A 32 -3.07 -8.35 -18.57
N ALA A 33 -2.08 -7.61 -18.07
CA ALA A 33 -1.89 -7.41 -16.62
C ALA A 33 -3.08 -6.70 -15.95
N ALA A 34 -3.63 -5.67 -16.61
CA ALA A 34 -4.80 -4.95 -16.09
C ALA A 34 -6.05 -5.85 -16.02
N MET A 35 -6.29 -6.67 -17.03
CA MET A 35 -7.41 -7.63 -17.05
C MET A 35 -7.22 -8.74 -16.00
N SER A 36 -5.99 -9.21 -15.81
CA SER A 36 -5.66 -10.24 -14.82
C SER A 36 -5.92 -9.80 -13.37
N ALA A 37 -5.88 -8.50 -13.08
CA ALA A 37 -6.11 -7.99 -11.73
C ALA A 37 -7.46 -8.46 -11.14
N SER A 38 -8.54 -8.38 -11.90
CA SER A 38 -9.86 -8.85 -11.46
C SER A 38 -9.90 -10.36 -11.26
N LEU A 39 -9.15 -11.12 -12.07
CA LEU A 39 -9.10 -12.58 -11.97
C LEU A 39 -8.34 -13.05 -10.72
N VAL A 40 -7.27 -12.34 -10.32
CA VAL A 40 -6.58 -12.61 -9.06
C VAL A 40 -7.51 -12.36 -7.88
N VAL A 41 -8.26 -11.25 -7.88
CA VAL A 41 -9.25 -10.94 -6.84
C VAL A 41 -10.36 -11.99 -6.78
N LEU A 42 -10.83 -12.51 -7.92
CA LEU A 42 -11.81 -13.59 -7.96
C LEU A 42 -11.25 -14.88 -7.38
N GLY A 43 -10.04 -15.28 -7.79
CA GLY A 43 -9.36 -16.48 -7.27
C GLY A 43 -9.18 -16.45 -5.76
N ASP A 44 -8.81 -15.30 -5.21
CA ASP A 44 -8.69 -15.10 -3.76
C ASP A 44 -10.05 -15.18 -3.05
N LYS A 45 -11.04 -14.44 -3.51
CA LYS A 45 -12.39 -14.40 -2.91
C LYS A 45 -13.09 -15.76 -2.92
N LEU A 46 -12.97 -16.50 -4.02
CA LEU A 46 -13.57 -17.82 -4.17
C LEU A 46 -12.72 -18.93 -3.53
N GLY A 47 -11.55 -18.60 -3.00
CA GLY A 47 -10.65 -19.58 -2.37
C GLY A 47 -9.96 -20.55 -3.33
N LEU A 48 -9.91 -20.22 -4.64
CA LEU A 48 -9.36 -21.11 -5.67
C LEU A 48 -7.88 -21.40 -5.41
N TYR A 49 -7.06 -20.37 -5.15
CA TYR A 49 -5.63 -20.56 -4.84
C TYR A 49 -5.42 -21.37 -3.55
N ARG A 50 -6.22 -21.11 -2.51
CA ARG A 50 -6.14 -21.86 -1.24
C ARG A 50 -6.52 -23.32 -1.41
N ALA A 51 -7.52 -23.61 -2.24
CA ALA A 51 -7.92 -24.99 -2.55
C ALA A 51 -6.83 -25.73 -3.35
N MET A 52 -6.14 -25.05 -4.27
CA MET A 52 -5.00 -25.61 -5.01
C MET A 52 -3.81 -25.89 -4.08
N ASP A 53 -3.44 -24.95 -3.20
CA ASP A 53 -2.36 -25.14 -2.22
C ASP A 53 -2.67 -26.28 -1.23
N ALA A 54 -3.89 -26.33 -0.71
CA ALA A 54 -4.33 -27.38 0.21
C ALA A 54 -4.37 -28.77 -0.41
N ALA A 55 -4.59 -28.88 -1.72
CA ALA A 55 -4.54 -30.16 -2.43
C ALA A 55 -3.11 -30.70 -2.53
N GLY A 56 -2.10 -29.84 -2.70
CA GLY A 56 -0.70 -30.22 -2.78
C GLY A 56 -0.32 -31.01 -4.04
N HIS A 57 -1.19 -31.04 -5.05
CA HIS A 57 -0.95 -31.68 -6.36
C HIS A 57 -1.69 -30.96 -7.46
N PRO A 58 -1.24 -31.05 -8.73
CA PRO A 58 -1.96 -30.55 -9.89
C PRO A 58 -3.35 -31.20 -10.03
N MET A 59 -4.36 -30.42 -10.42
CA MET A 59 -5.75 -30.87 -10.50
C MET A 59 -6.44 -30.42 -11.77
N SER A 60 -7.54 -31.09 -12.10
CA SER A 60 -8.41 -30.71 -13.21
C SER A 60 -9.34 -29.53 -12.83
N PRO A 61 -9.88 -28.79 -13.83
CA PRO A 61 -10.90 -27.79 -13.56
C PRO A 61 -12.11 -28.32 -12.80
N ALA A 62 -12.55 -29.54 -13.11
CA ALA A 62 -13.69 -30.19 -12.46
C ALA A 62 -13.39 -30.48 -10.98
N GLU A 63 -12.18 -30.93 -10.66
CA GLU A 63 -11.78 -31.18 -9.28
C GLU A 63 -11.73 -29.88 -8.47
N LEU A 64 -11.14 -28.82 -9.00
CA LEU A 64 -11.07 -27.52 -8.32
C LEU A 64 -12.49 -26.94 -8.11
N ALA A 65 -13.34 -27.01 -9.13
CA ALA A 65 -14.73 -26.57 -9.03
C ALA A 65 -15.50 -27.29 -7.92
N ALA A 66 -15.35 -28.60 -7.83
CA ALA A 66 -15.99 -29.40 -6.78
C ALA A 66 -15.48 -29.04 -5.37
N ARG A 67 -14.19 -28.71 -5.22
CA ARG A 67 -13.59 -28.32 -3.93
C ARG A 67 -14.00 -26.93 -3.45
N THR A 68 -14.41 -26.06 -4.39
CA THR A 68 -14.70 -24.62 -4.10
C THR A 68 -16.18 -24.27 -4.27
N ASP A 69 -17.04 -25.25 -4.54
CA ASP A 69 -18.46 -25.06 -4.83
C ASP A 69 -18.69 -24.01 -5.93
N THR A 70 -17.96 -24.18 -7.05
CA THR A 70 -18.00 -23.28 -8.21
C THR A 70 -18.31 -24.07 -9.48
N ASP A 71 -18.67 -23.35 -10.54
CA ASP A 71 -18.94 -23.96 -11.85
C ASP A 71 -17.66 -24.30 -12.62
N GLU A 72 -17.57 -25.53 -13.14
CA GLU A 72 -16.38 -26.06 -13.82
C GLU A 72 -16.01 -25.25 -15.07
N ARG A 73 -17.01 -24.75 -15.83
CA ARG A 73 -16.70 -23.99 -17.07
C ARG A 73 -16.03 -22.66 -16.76
N TYR A 74 -16.46 -21.97 -15.69
CA TYR A 74 -15.82 -20.74 -15.23
C TYR A 74 -14.42 -21.01 -14.65
N VAL A 75 -14.27 -22.05 -13.86
CA VAL A 75 -12.97 -22.46 -13.29
C VAL A 75 -11.98 -22.80 -14.41
N ARG A 76 -12.40 -23.51 -15.45
CA ARG A 76 -11.56 -23.84 -16.62
C ARG A 76 -11.06 -22.58 -17.31
N GLU A 77 -11.94 -21.60 -17.55
CA GLU A 77 -11.57 -20.34 -18.20
C GLU A 77 -10.61 -19.54 -17.32
N TRP A 78 -10.90 -19.48 -16.02
CA TRP A 78 -10.06 -18.78 -15.05
C TRP A 78 -8.66 -19.41 -14.95
N LEU A 79 -8.56 -20.74 -14.85
CA LEU A 79 -7.27 -21.45 -14.83
C LEU A 79 -6.47 -21.21 -16.10
N SER A 80 -7.12 -21.22 -17.26
CA SER A 80 -6.46 -20.93 -18.55
C SER A 80 -5.90 -19.52 -18.59
N ALA A 81 -6.65 -18.52 -18.11
CA ALA A 81 -6.20 -17.15 -18.03
C ALA A 81 -5.05 -16.98 -17.02
N GLN A 82 -5.14 -17.64 -15.86
CA GLN A 82 -4.09 -17.60 -14.84
C GLN A 82 -2.80 -18.28 -15.31
N ALA A 83 -2.91 -19.37 -16.06
CA ALA A 83 -1.75 -20.03 -16.66
C ALA A 83 -1.10 -19.16 -17.74
N ALA A 84 -1.90 -18.50 -18.58
CA ALA A 84 -1.40 -17.55 -19.59
C ALA A 84 -0.71 -16.33 -18.95
N ALA A 85 -1.13 -15.94 -17.73
CA ALA A 85 -0.52 -14.86 -16.96
C ALA A 85 0.69 -15.33 -16.10
N GLY A 86 0.98 -16.63 -16.01
CA GLY A 86 2.06 -17.19 -15.22
C GLY A 86 1.78 -17.30 -13.72
N TYR A 87 0.53 -17.09 -13.28
CA TYR A 87 0.12 -17.23 -11.88
C TYR A 87 -0.23 -18.67 -11.47
N VAL A 88 -0.46 -19.55 -12.45
CA VAL A 88 -0.75 -20.97 -12.28
C VAL A 88 0.07 -21.75 -13.30
N GLU A 89 0.59 -22.91 -12.95
CA GLU A 89 1.26 -23.83 -13.86
C GLU A 89 0.25 -24.69 -14.62
N TYR A 90 0.52 -24.96 -15.90
CA TYR A 90 -0.23 -25.90 -16.72
C TYR A 90 0.64 -27.09 -17.13
N HIS A 91 0.26 -28.28 -16.73
CA HIS A 91 0.93 -29.55 -17.03
C HIS A 91 0.28 -30.16 -18.28
N ALA A 92 0.82 -29.85 -19.47
CA ALA A 92 0.20 -30.18 -20.75
C ALA A 92 -0.03 -31.68 -20.98
N ASP A 93 0.90 -32.54 -20.56
CA ASP A 93 0.81 -34.00 -20.73
C ASP A 93 -0.37 -34.61 -19.96
N ALA A 94 -0.76 -33.98 -18.83
CA ALA A 94 -1.85 -34.47 -17.99
C ALA A 94 -3.13 -33.62 -18.12
N GLY A 95 -3.06 -32.44 -18.70
CA GLY A 95 -4.18 -31.50 -18.78
C GLY A 95 -4.56 -30.92 -17.43
N LEU A 96 -3.60 -30.84 -16.48
CA LEU A 96 -3.82 -30.43 -15.10
C LEU A 96 -3.19 -29.08 -14.80
N PHE A 97 -3.68 -28.40 -13.77
CA PHE A 97 -3.21 -27.11 -13.30
C PHE A 97 -2.69 -27.21 -11.87
N GLY A 98 -1.61 -26.52 -11.54
CA GLY A 98 -0.98 -26.53 -10.23
C GLY A 98 -0.43 -25.19 -9.83
N LEU A 99 0.00 -25.08 -8.56
CA LEU A 99 0.79 -23.97 -8.05
C LEU A 99 2.19 -24.48 -7.71
N SER A 100 3.22 -23.76 -8.15
CA SER A 100 4.55 -23.95 -7.59
C SER A 100 4.57 -23.49 -6.10
N PRO A 101 5.56 -23.91 -5.30
CA PRO A 101 5.71 -23.41 -3.94
C PRO A 101 5.73 -21.87 -3.85
N GLU A 102 6.37 -21.20 -4.81
CA GLU A 102 6.49 -19.73 -4.88
C GLU A 102 5.14 -19.10 -5.22
N GLN A 103 4.39 -19.66 -6.16
CA GLN A 103 3.04 -19.19 -6.51
C GLN A 103 2.08 -19.40 -5.33
N ALA A 104 2.13 -20.56 -4.68
CA ALA A 104 1.33 -20.82 -3.48
C ALA A 104 1.68 -19.85 -2.32
N PHE A 105 2.98 -19.57 -2.12
CA PHE A 105 3.46 -18.62 -1.12
C PHE A 105 2.94 -17.19 -1.38
N ALA A 106 2.86 -16.77 -2.65
CA ALA A 106 2.43 -15.42 -3.02
C ALA A 106 0.90 -15.27 -3.15
N LEU A 107 0.16 -16.33 -3.49
CA LEU A 107 -1.25 -16.23 -3.86
C LEU A 107 -2.21 -16.89 -2.86
N ALA A 108 -1.76 -17.94 -2.12
CA ALA A 108 -2.62 -18.74 -1.26
C ALA A 108 -2.38 -18.49 0.24
N LYS A 109 -1.18 -18.08 0.64
CA LYS A 109 -0.78 -17.93 2.05
C LYS A 109 -0.84 -16.48 2.48
N GLU A 110 -1.95 -16.10 3.10
CA GLU A 110 -2.22 -14.71 3.48
C GLU A 110 -1.23 -14.13 4.50
N ASP A 111 -0.58 -14.97 5.31
CA ASP A 111 0.45 -14.55 6.27
C ASP A 111 1.87 -14.52 5.68
N SER A 112 2.01 -14.88 4.41
CA SER A 112 3.29 -14.80 3.71
C SER A 112 3.72 -13.34 3.49
N PRO A 113 5.01 -13.00 3.69
CA PRO A 113 5.53 -11.67 3.39
C PRO A 113 5.50 -11.27 1.91
N ALA A 114 5.20 -12.21 1.02
CA ALA A 114 5.07 -12.00 -0.41
C ALA A 114 3.62 -12.08 -0.92
N TYR A 115 2.62 -12.04 -0.03
CA TYR A 115 1.20 -12.15 -0.41
C TYR A 115 0.72 -10.96 -1.24
N ILE A 116 0.26 -11.22 -2.48
CA ILE A 116 -0.04 -10.19 -3.47
C ILE A 116 -1.53 -9.90 -3.74
N PRO A 117 -2.53 -10.72 -3.39
CA PRO A 117 -3.93 -10.45 -3.74
C PRO A 117 -4.47 -9.12 -3.22
N GLY A 118 -3.96 -8.62 -2.07
CA GLY A 118 -4.30 -7.29 -1.56
C GLY A 118 -3.96 -6.16 -2.54
N ALA A 119 -2.82 -6.23 -3.22
CA ALA A 119 -2.44 -5.25 -4.25
C ALA A 119 -3.45 -5.21 -5.40
N PHE A 120 -3.89 -6.37 -5.88
CA PHE A 120 -4.90 -6.46 -6.94
C PHE A 120 -6.29 -5.99 -6.48
N GLN A 121 -6.60 -6.11 -5.19
CA GLN A 121 -7.81 -5.55 -4.60
C GLN A 121 -7.78 -4.01 -4.61
N ILE A 122 -6.63 -3.38 -4.35
CA ILE A 122 -6.41 -1.93 -4.51
C ILE A 122 -6.68 -1.51 -5.96
N VAL A 123 -6.07 -2.18 -6.95
CA VAL A 123 -6.29 -1.90 -8.37
C VAL A 123 -7.78 -1.96 -8.72
N SER A 124 -8.48 -3.00 -8.24
CA SER A 124 -9.91 -3.17 -8.47
C SER A 124 -10.76 -2.06 -7.85
N ALA A 125 -10.34 -1.52 -6.70
CA ALA A 125 -10.99 -0.37 -6.06
C ALA A 125 -10.74 0.92 -6.84
N MET A 126 -9.50 1.18 -7.28
CA MET A 126 -9.13 2.36 -8.07
C MET A 126 -9.96 2.47 -9.37
N VAL A 127 -10.18 1.35 -10.07
CA VAL A 127 -11.00 1.34 -11.31
C VAL A 127 -12.45 1.75 -11.01
N LYS A 128 -13.01 1.37 -9.87
CA LYS A 128 -14.39 1.76 -9.49
C LYS A 128 -14.53 3.26 -9.18
N ASP A 129 -13.46 3.89 -8.75
CA ASP A 129 -13.43 5.31 -8.38
C ASP A 129 -12.91 6.23 -9.49
N GLU A 130 -12.60 5.69 -10.69
CA GLU A 130 -12.03 6.45 -11.82
C GLU A 130 -12.82 7.73 -12.11
N HIS A 131 -14.15 7.67 -12.13
CA HIS A 131 -15.02 8.80 -12.41
C HIS A 131 -14.86 9.94 -11.38
N LYS A 132 -14.63 9.64 -10.10
CA LYS A 132 -14.35 10.65 -9.06
C LYS A 132 -13.02 11.33 -9.30
N ILE A 133 -12.02 10.54 -9.69
CA ILE A 133 -10.69 11.07 -9.98
C ILE A 133 -10.70 11.92 -11.25
N ALA A 134 -11.45 11.51 -12.28
CA ALA A 134 -11.63 12.34 -13.48
C ALA A 134 -12.23 13.72 -13.15
N GLU A 135 -13.17 13.79 -12.19
CA GLU A 135 -13.70 15.08 -11.72
C GLU A 135 -12.67 15.84 -10.88
N ALA A 136 -11.90 15.17 -10.04
CA ALA A 136 -10.81 15.77 -9.28
C ALA A 136 -9.75 16.43 -10.20
N PHE A 137 -9.44 15.80 -11.33
CA PHE A 137 -8.54 16.38 -12.36
C PHE A 137 -9.06 17.69 -12.95
N ARG A 138 -10.39 17.84 -13.09
CA ARG A 138 -11.00 19.06 -13.64
C ARG A 138 -11.12 20.17 -12.61
N SER A 139 -11.58 19.81 -11.42
CA SER A 139 -11.90 20.77 -10.35
C SER A 139 -10.69 21.18 -9.52
N GLY A 140 -9.67 20.33 -9.44
CA GLY A 140 -8.57 20.47 -8.48
C GLY A 140 -8.96 20.14 -7.03
N ILE A 141 -10.22 19.74 -6.80
CA ILE A 141 -10.72 19.27 -5.49
C ILE A 141 -10.34 17.79 -5.35
N GLY A 142 -9.88 17.39 -4.16
CA GLY A 142 -9.49 16.01 -3.93
C GLY A 142 -10.66 15.05 -3.72
N VAL A 143 -10.32 13.80 -3.44
CA VAL A 143 -11.25 12.73 -3.04
C VAL A 143 -10.71 12.16 -1.73
N GLY A 144 -11.47 12.32 -0.64
CA GLY A 144 -11.06 11.84 0.68
C GLY A 144 -10.99 10.31 0.76
N TRP A 145 -10.15 9.79 1.64
CA TRP A 145 -10.03 8.34 1.83
C TRP A 145 -11.41 7.68 2.05
N HIS A 146 -12.25 8.29 2.87
CA HIS A 146 -13.59 7.78 3.20
C HIS A 146 -14.58 7.81 2.03
N GLU A 147 -14.25 8.51 0.95
CA GLU A 147 -15.07 8.60 -0.26
C GLU A 147 -14.72 7.52 -1.28
N HIS A 148 -13.59 6.84 -1.09
CA HIS A 148 -13.18 5.72 -1.95
C HIS A 148 -14.05 4.47 -1.72
N HIS A 149 -14.02 3.58 -2.71
CA HIS A 149 -14.72 2.30 -2.60
C HIS A 149 -14.19 1.49 -1.39
N PRO A 150 -15.06 0.88 -0.56
CA PRO A 150 -14.66 0.17 0.66
C PRO A 150 -13.56 -0.89 0.47
N SER A 151 -13.49 -1.52 -0.70
CA SER A 151 -12.41 -2.47 -1.03
C SER A 151 -11.01 -1.86 -0.99
N LEU A 152 -10.88 -0.52 -1.03
CA LEU A 152 -9.58 0.15 -0.92
C LEU A 152 -8.98 -0.06 0.46
N PHE A 153 -9.76 0.15 1.50
CA PHE A 153 -9.30 -0.01 2.90
C PHE A 153 -8.81 -1.43 3.18
N GLU A 154 -9.60 -2.42 2.79
CA GLU A 154 -9.23 -3.83 2.97
C GLU A 154 -8.02 -4.21 2.11
N GLY A 155 -8.01 -3.80 0.85
CA GLY A 155 -6.90 -4.07 -0.07
C GLY A 155 -5.60 -3.45 0.41
N THR A 156 -5.63 -2.21 0.90
CA THR A 156 -4.47 -1.49 1.45
C THR A 156 -3.91 -2.20 2.69
N GLU A 157 -4.76 -2.58 3.62
CA GLU A 157 -4.35 -3.34 4.79
C GLU A 157 -3.71 -4.68 4.40
N ARG A 158 -4.35 -5.44 3.52
CA ARG A 158 -3.85 -6.74 3.03
C ARG A 158 -2.55 -6.62 2.23
N PHE A 159 -2.30 -5.48 1.62
CA PHE A 159 -1.07 -5.21 0.89
C PHE A 159 0.10 -4.87 1.82
N PHE A 160 -0.12 -4.00 2.81
CA PHE A 160 0.96 -3.55 3.70
C PHE A 160 1.23 -4.51 4.86
N ARG A 161 0.22 -5.19 5.40
CA ARG A 161 0.35 -6.08 6.56
C ARG A 161 1.47 -7.12 6.43
N PRO A 162 1.62 -7.86 5.31
CA PRO A 162 2.71 -8.82 5.17
C PRO A 162 4.11 -8.21 5.28
N ASN A 163 4.28 -7.01 4.68
CA ASN A 163 5.55 -6.29 4.74
C ASN A 163 5.86 -5.79 6.16
N TYR A 164 4.86 -5.28 6.88
CA TYR A 164 5.02 -4.89 8.27
C TYR A 164 5.34 -6.09 9.15
N ALA A 165 4.64 -7.21 8.99
CA ALA A 165 4.92 -8.43 9.74
C ALA A 165 6.37 -8.93 9.54
N ALA A 166 6.90 -8.80 8.34
CA ALA A 166 8.26 -9.27 8.01
C ALA A 166 9.39 -8.32 8.46
N ASN A 167 9.10 -7.03 8.63
CA ASN A 167 10.17 -6.04 8.80
C ASN A 167 10.04 -5.17 10.06
N LEU A 168 8.84 -4.90 10.56
CA LEU A 168 8.60 -3.91 11.59
C LEU A 168 9.36 -4.22 12.88
N VAL A 169 9.13 -5.39 13.46
CA VAL A 169 9.68 -5.77 14.77
C VAL A 169 11.17 -6.12 14.69
N GLU A 170 11.55 -6.86 13.65
CA GLU A 170 12.90 -7.45 13.57
C GLU A 170 13.92 -6.56 12.84
N LYS A 171 13.47 -5.57 12.07
CA LYS A 171 14.38 -4.73 11.26
C LYS A 171 14.19 -3.25 11.50
N TRP A 172 12.95 -2.73 11.42
CA TRP A 172 12.71 -1.29 11.44
C TRP A 172 12.82 -0.70 12.84
N LEU A 173 12.17 -1.29 13.83
CA LEU A 173 12.27 -0.82 15.22
C LEU A 173 13.71 -0.91 15.77
N PRO A 174 14.49 -1.98 15.53
CA PRO A 174 15.89 -2.02 15.94
C PRO A 174 16.81 -1.02 15.23
N ALA A 175 16.42 -0.52 14.04
CA ALA A 175 17.19 0.51 13.33
C ALA A 175 17.03 1.91 13.95
N LEU A 176 16.06 2.11 14.84
CA LEU A 176 15.85 3.33 15.62
C LEU A 176 16.68 3.27 16.89
N GLU A 177 17.38 4.36 17.17
CA GLU A 177 18.32 4.40 18.29
C GLU A 177 17.63 4.29 19.67
N GLY A 178 17.91 3.20 20.41
CA GLY A 178 17.44 2.94 21.76
C GLY A 178 15.94 2.65 21.91
N ILE A 179 15.21 2.51 20.80
CA ILE A 179 13.75 2.29 20.83
C ILE A 179 13.42 0.87 21.25
N ARG A 180 14.12 -0.15 20.76
CA ARG A 180 13.85 -1.54 21.13
C ARG A 180 13.92 -1.74 22.64
N GLU A 181 14.96 -1.25 23.26
CA GLU A 181 15.16 -1.36 24.72
C GLU A 181 14.09 -0.59 25.50
N LYS A 182 13.62 0.54 25.00
CA LYS A 182 12.49 1.28 25.61
C LYS A 182 11.21 0.44 25.53
N LEU A 183 10.89 -0.12 24.37
CA LEU A 183 9.71 -0.96 24.16
C LEU A 183 9.73 -2.21 25.04
N GLU A 184 10.88 -2.85 25.21
CA GLU A 184 11.04 -4.03 26.07
C GLU A 184 10.85 -3.71 27.57
N ARG A 185 11.21 -2.50 28.00
CA ARG A 185 11.01 -2.03 29.39
C ARG A 185 9.60 -1.56 29.68
N GLY A 186 8.87 -1.16 28.67
CA GLY A 186 7.55 -0.53 28.77
C GLY A 186 7.59 0.93 28.30
N ALA A 187 6.99 1.20 27.16
CA ALA A 187 6.94 2.51 26.51
C ALA A 187 5.52 2.89 26.14
N MET A 188 5.31 4.20 25.95
CA MET A 188 4.08 4.77 25.41
C MET A 188 4.27 5.01 23.91
N VAL A 189 3.47 4.39 23.07
CA VAL A 189 3.59 4.45 21.61
C VAL A 189 2.30 5.00 21.00
N ALA A 190 2.41 6.01 20.15
CA ALA A 190 1.30 6.48 19.31
C ALA A 190 1.51 6.04 17.86
N ASP A 191 0.53 5.34 17.30
CA ASP A 191 0.49 4.91 15.91
C ASP A 191 -0.59 5.70 15.17
N VAL A 192 -0.19 6.68 14.38
CA VAL A 192 -1.09 7.67 13.76
C VAL A 192 -1.31 7.34 12.29
N GLY A 193 -2.56 7.31 11.87
CA GLY A 193 -2.98 6.70 10.60
C GLY A 193 -2.97 5.18 10.69
N CYS A 194 -3.34 4.63 11.85
CA CYS A 194 -3.19 3.19 12.15
C CYS A 194 -4.10 2.27 11.32
N GLY A 195 -5.09 2.81 10.60
CA GLY A 195 -6.03 2.03 9.81
C GLY A 195 -6.69 0.91 10.62
N TYR A 196 -6.58 -0.32 10.15
CA TYR A 196 -7.10 -1.52 10.82
C TYR A 196 -6.12 -2.11 11.87
N GLY A 197 -5.08 -1.37 12.26
CA GLY A 197 -4.09 -1.80 13.26
C GLY A 197 -3.03 -2.76 12.73
N ALA A 198 -2.75 -2.73 11.43
CA ALA A 198 -1.78 -3.64 10.79
C ALA A 198 -0.34 -3.48 11.32
N SER A 199 0.01 -2.29 11.81
CA SER A 199 1.28 -1.95 12.47
C SER A 199 1.18 -2.06 13.99
N THR A 200 0.10 -1.51 14.57
CA THR A 200 -0.11 -1.44 16.03
C THR A 200 -0.15 -2.83 16.67
N ILE A 201 -0.90 -3.76 16.08
CA ILE A 201 -1.12 -5.10 16.66
C ILE A 201 0.18 -5.91 16.75
N PRO A 202 1.00 -6.04 15.68
CA PRO A 202 2.28 -6.74 15.78
C PRO A 202 3.26 -6.12 16.79
N MET A 203 3.28 -4.78 16.90
CA MET A 203 4.09 -4.12 17.92
C MET A 203 3.62 -4.49 19.34
N ALA A 204 2.31 -4.48 19.60
CA ALA A 204 1.74 -4.84 20.88
C ALA A 204 1.98 -6.32 21.25
N GLN A 205 1.94 -7.22 20.28
CA GLN A 205 2.28 -8.64 20.49
C GLN A 205 3.76 -8.83 20.85
N ALA A 206 4.65 -8.09 20.17
CA ALA A 206 6.09 -8.20 20.40
C ALA A 206 6.55 -7.54 21.71
N PHE A 207 5.87 -6.49 22.17
CA PHE A 207 6.28 -5.70 23.33
C PHE A 207 5.15 -5.57 24.37
N PRO A 208 4.79 -6.66 25.06
CA PRO A 208 3.61 -6.70 25.94
C PRO A 208 3.70 -5.80 27.20
N ARG A 209 4.87 -5.23 27.49
CA ARG A 209 5.04 -4.25 28.58
C ARG A 209 4.72 -2.82 28.15
N SER A 210 4.68 -2.56 26.85
CA SER A 210 4.40 -1.25 26.26
C SER A 210 2.91 -1.06 26.02
N HIS A 211 2.49 0.20 25.95
CA HIS A 211 1.11 0.56 25.63
C HIS A 211 1.03 1.28 24.29
N PHE A 212 0.11 0.84 23.44
CA PHE A 212 0.01 1.32 22.06
C PHE A 212 -1.32 2.02 21.84
N PHE A 213 -1.26 3.24 21.34
CA PHE A 213 -2.42 4.08 21.02
C PHE A 213 -2.51 4.21 19.49
N GLY A 214 -3.52 3.61 18.89
CA GLY A 214 -3.80 3.76 17.47
C GLY A 214 -4.77 4.92 17.23
N PHE A 215 -4.42 5.82 16.34
CA PHE A 215 -5.23 6.96 15.94
C PHE A 215 -5.49 6.94 14.44
N ASP A 216 -6.74 7.11 14.07
CA ASP A 216 -7.15 7.27 12.68
C ASP A 216 -8.37 8.20 12.64
N TYR A 217 -8.53 8.99 11.58
CA TYR A 217 -9.71 9.86 11.49
C TYR A 217 -10.97 9.11 11.06
N HIS A 218 -10.83 7.91 10.47
CA HIS A 218 -11.93 7.10 9.94
C HIS A 218 -12.50 6.18 11.01
N GLN A 219 -13.76 6.42 11.41
CA GLN A 219 -14.46 5.68 12.46
C GLN A 219 -14.49 4.17 12.19
N GLY A 220 -14.81 3.76 10.95
CA GLY A 220 -14.88 2.34 10.58
C GLY A 220 -13.53 1.62 10.69
N SER A 221 -12.43 2.32 10.41
CA SER A 221 -11.07 1.79 10.62
C SER A 221 -10.79 1.51 12.08
N ILE A 222 -11.13 2.43 12.96
CA ILE A 222 -10.94 2.30 14.41
C ILE A 222 -11.79 1.16 15.00
N GLU A 223 -13.03 1.01 14.56
CA GLU A 223 -13.89 -0.10 14.99
C GLU A 223 -13.26 -1.45 14.59
N ARG A 224 -12.80 -1.55 13.37
CA ARG A 224 -12.15 -2.76 12.85
C ARG A 224 -10.82 -3.05 13.56
N ALA A 225 -10.02 -2.02 13.85
CA ALA A 225 -8.77 -2.17 14.61
C ALA A 225 -9.02 -2.72 16.03
N ARG A 226 -10.06 -2.23 16.73
CA ARG A 226 -10.48 -2.75 18.04
C ARG A 226 -10.89 -4.22 18.01
N GLU A 227 -11.65 -4.62 16.99
CA GLU A 227 -12.06 -6.03 16.80
C GLU A 227 -10.82 -6.92 16.61
N ARG A 228 -9.91 -6.51 15.73
CA ARG A 228 -8.69 -7.26 15.42
C ARG A 228 -7.74 -7.36 16.62
N ALA A 229 -7.56 -6.28 17.37
CA ALA A 229 -6.74 -6.27 18.57
C ALA A 229 -7.27 -7.23 19.64
N ARG A 230 -8.61 -7.27 19.84
CA ARG A 230 -9.24 -8.27 20.74
C ARG A 230 -9.01 -9.70 20.23
N ALA A 231 -9.22 -9.93 18.94
CA ALA A 231 -8.99 -11.25 18.34
C ALA A 231 -7.52 -11.71 18.43
N ALA A 232 -6.58 -10.75 18.37
CA ALA A 232 -5.14 -10.99 18.52
C ALA A 232 -4.67 -11.11 19.98
N GLY A 233 -5.55 -10.94 20.97
CA GLY A 233 -5.21 -11.03 22.40
C GLY A 233 -4.42 -9.86 22.95
N VAL A 234 -4.42 -8.69 22.27
CA VAL A 234 -3.67 -7.49 22.71
C VAL A 234 -4.60 -6.32 23.12
N GLY A 235 -5.87 -6.60 23.38
CA GLY A 235 -6.86 -5.57 23.73
C GLY A 235 -6.48 -4.76 24.97
N ASP A 236 -5.81 -5.36 25.97
CA ASP A 236 -5.42 -4.69 27.22
C ASP A 236 -4.19 -3.78 27.06
N SER A 237 -3.34 -4.04 26.07
CA SER A 237 -2.14 -3.23 25.78
C SER A 237 -2.33 -2.25 24.62
N THR A 238 -3.55 -2.18 24.04
CA THR A 238 -3.87 -1.30 22.94
C THR A 238 -5.09 -0.43 23.21
N SER A 239 -5.08 0.79 22.69
CA SER A 239 -6.23 1.71 22.70
C SER A 239 -6.37 2.36 21.35
N PHE A 240 -7.59 2.31 20.76
CA PHE A 240 -7.84 2.90 19.44
C PHE A 240 -8.88 4.01 19.53
N GLN A 241 -8.57 5.18 18.97
CA GLN A 241 -9.45 6.36 19.03
C GLN A 241 -9.52 7.06 17.67
N VAL A 242 -10.70 7.62 17.39
CA VAL A 242 -10.87 8.51 16.24
C VAL A 242 -10.22 9.84 16.55
N ALA A 243 -9.19 10.19 15.80
CA ALA A 243 -8.49 11.46 15.92
C ALA A 243 -7.73 11.78 14.63
N SER A 244 -7.55 13.08 14.35
CA SER A 244 -6.69 13.52 13.26
C SER A 244 -5.22 13.53 13.68
N ALA A 245 -4.31 13.48 12.70
CA ALA A 245 -2.88 13.58 12.93
C ALA A 245 -2.44 14.93 13.57
N LYS A 246 -3.29 15.95 13.50
CA LYS A 246 -3.04 17.28 14.08
C LYS A 246 -3.59 17.46 15.51
N THR A 247 -4.39 16.50 16.01
CA THR A 247 -5.14 16.67 17.26
C THR A 247 -5.24 15.40 18.11
N PHE A 248 -4.53 14.31 17.75
CA PHE A 248 -4.57 13.08 18.53
C PHE A 248 -4.13 13.38 19.99
N PRO A 249 -4.84 12.79 20.98
CA PRO A 249 -4.60 13.08 22.38
C PRO A 249 -3.34 12.40 22.92
N GLY A 250 -2.89 12.87 24.08
CA GLY A 250 -1.78 12.29 24.80
C GLY A 250 -0.53 13.16 24.75
N GLU A 251 0.38 12.85 25.63
CA GLU A 251 1.67 13.54 25.79
C GLU A 251 2.71 12.51 26.22
N ARG A 252 3.98 12.83 25.95
CA ARG A 252 5.12 12.05 26.41
C ARG A 252 5.21 10.65 25.81
N TYR A 253 4.88 10.51 24.53
CA TYR A 253 5.14 9.28 23.80
C TYR A 253 6.64 9.06 23.61
N ASP A 254 7.11 7.86 23.93
CA ASP A 254 8.48 7.44 23.65
C ASP A 254 8.73 7.22 22.16
N LEU A 255 7.68 6.79 21.47
CA LEU A 255 7.68 6.56 20.03
C LEU A 255 6.34 7.04 19.44
N VAL A 256 6.43 7.82 18.38
CA VAL A 256 5.29 8.08 17.49
C VAL A 256 5.60 7.43 16.15
N THR A 257 4.65 6.74 15.54
CA THR A 257 4.81 6.05 14.26
C THR A 257 3.79 6.50 13.24
N PHE A 258 4.24 6.69 12.01
CA PHE A 258 3.42 6.91 10.83
C PHE A 258 3.82 5.88 9.77
N PHE A 259 2.85 5.11 9.29
CA PHE A 259 3.09 4.07 8.29
C PHE A 259 2.33 4.36 7.00
N ASP A 260 3.07 4.69 5.95
CA ASP A 260 2.56 4.93 4.59
C ASP A 260 1.35 5.90 4.56
N CYS A 261 1.39 6.97 5.38
CA CYS A 261 0.25 7.89 5.53
C CYS A 261 0.62 9.38 5.57
N LEU A 262 1.87 9.76 5.88
CA LEU A 262 2.24 11.18 5.96
C LEU A 262 2.13 11.88 4.60
N HIS A 263 2.45 11.18 3.53
CA HIS A 263 2.35 11.70 2.17
C HIS A 263 0.91 11.93 1.68
N ASP A 264 -0.07 11.28 2.33
CA ASP A 264 -1.51 11.41 2.07
C ASP A 264 -2.16 12.56 2.85
N MET A 265 -1.45 13.10 3.85
CA MET A 265 -2.00 14.18 4.68
C MET A 265 -2.01 15.50 3.94
N GLY A 266 -3.09 16.27 4.13
CA GLY A 266 -3.19 17.63 3.56
C GLY A 266 -2.20 18.58 4.18
N ASP A 267 -1.98 18.48 5.49
CA ASP A 267 -1.06 19.31 6.27
C ASP A 267 -0.01 18.46 7.01
N PRO A 268 0.96 17.88 6.29
CA PRO A 268 1.99 17.06 6.93
C PRO A 268 2.92 17.85 7.86
N VAL A 269 3.08 19.17 7.65
CA VAL A 269 3.86 20.03 8.55
C VAL A 269 3.12 20.22 9.87
N GLY A 270 1.83 20.55 9.85
CA GLY A 270 1.01 20.66 11.05
C GLY A 270 0.90 19.34 11.83
N ALA A 271 0.83 18.20 11.12
CA ALA A 271 0.91 16.88 11.74
C ALA A 271 2.26 16.66 12.44
N ALA A 272 3.37 16.99 11.78
CA ALA A 272 4.71 16.89 12.35
C ALA A 272 4.92 17.82 13.56
N GLU A 273 4.39 19.05 13.53
CA GLU A 273 4.40 19.96 14.68
C GLU A 273 3.63 19.39 15.87
N HIS A 274 2.51 18.70 15.63
CA HIS A 274 1.75 18.05 16.69
C HIS A 274 2.51 16.85 17.25
N VAL A 275 3.11 16.01 16.41
CA VAL A 275 3.99 14.92 16.85
C VAL A 275 5.09 15.46 17.79
N LYS A 276 5.78 16.53 17.38
CA LYS A 276 6.84 17.14 18.21
C LYS A 276 6.35 17.54 19.61
N LYS A 277 5.11 18.05 19.72
CA LYS A 277 4.51 18.46 21.00
C LYS A 277 4.15 17.27 21.89
N THR A 278 3.83 16.12 21.29
CA THR A 278 3.39 14.91 22.01
C THR A 278 4.53 13.98 22.42
N LEU A 279 5.72 14.13 21.84
CA LEU A 279 6.89 13.33 22.18
C LEU A 279 7.41 13.62 23.61
N ALA A 280 7.82 12.56 24.30
CA ALA A 280 8.59 12.66 25.53
C ALA A 280 9.99 13.24 25.25
N PRO A 281 10.69 13.77 26.27
CA PRO A 281 12.12 14.08 26.14
C PRO A 281 12.90 12.83 25.68
N GLY A 282 13.63 12.94 24.56
CA GLY A 282 14.31 11.81 23.93
C GLY A 282 13.37 10.80 23.25
N GLY A 283 12.12 11.20 23.01
CA GLY A 283 11.19 10.43 22.17
C GLY A 283 11.56 10.51 20.69
N VAL A 284 11.10 9.53 19.93
CA VAL A 284 11.41 9.35 18.52
C VAL A 284 10.15 9.35 17.67
N TRP A 285 10.21 9.99 16.52
CA TRP A 285 9.20 9.84 15.48
C TRP A 285 9.75 8.93 14.37
N MET A 286 9.10 7.79 14.16
CA MET A 286 9.34 6.86 13.07
C MET A 286 8.38 7.18 11.93
N ILE A 287 8.92 7.35 10.72
CA ILE A 287 8.13 7.62 9.52
C ILE A 287 8.49 6.54 8.51
N VAL A 288 7.51 5.75 8.12
CA VAL A 288 7.63 4.76 7.04
C VAL A 288 6.86 5.28 5.84
N GLU A 289 7.52 5.35 4.70
CA GLU A 289 6.95 5.89 3.46
C GLU A 289 7.28 5.00 2.26
N PRO A 290 6.51 5.08 1.17
CA PRO A 290 6.84 4.38 -0.06
C PRO A 290 8.24 4.71 -0.54
N PHE A 291 8.95 3.71 -1.07
CA PHE A 291 10.28 3.92 -1.63
C PHE A 291 10.23 4.91 -2.79
N ALA A 292 10.98 5.99 -2.67
CA ALA A 292 11.11 7.02 -3.68
C ALA A 292 12.51 7.64 -3.65
N ASN A 293 13.09 7.86 -4.82
CA ASN A 293 14.24 8.74 -5.00
C ASN A 293 13.76 10.19 -5.13
N ASP A 294 14.68 11.14 -4.99
CA ASP A 294 14.34 12.58 -5.02
C ASP A 294 14.05 13.11 -6.44
N LYS A 295 14.50 12.41 -7.48
CA LYS A 295 14.35 12.82 -8.87
C LYS A 295 13.40 11.90 -9.63
N LEU A 296 12.63 12.47 -10.55
CA LEU A 296 11.70 11.73 -11.39
C LEU A 296 12.40 10.63 -12.20
N GLU A 297 13.54 10.95 -12.83
CA GLU A 297 14.28 10.02 -13.66
C GLU A 297 14.74 8.75 -12.92
N ASP A 298 15.06 8.86 -11.63
CA ASP A 298 15.47 7.74 -10.78
C ASP A 298 14.28 6.86 -10.34
N ASN A 299 13.06 7.35 -10.50
CA ASN A 299 11.80 6.65 -10.19
C ASN A 299 11.12 6.08 -11.45
N LEU A 300 11.68 6.24 -12.66
CA LEU A 300 11.16 5.66 -13.90
C LEU A 300 11.51 4.16 -13.99
N ASN A 301 11.00 3.39 -13.06
CA ASN A 301 11.24 1.96 -12.87
C ASN A 301 9.91 1.25 -12.48
N PRO A 302 9.85 -0.10 -12.42
CA PRO A 302 8.63 -0.83 -12.10
C PRO A 302 7.98 -0.43 -10.77
N VAL A 303 8.76 -0.18 -9.71
CA VAL A 303 8.25 0.24 -8.39
C VAL A 303 7.68 1.65 -8.46
N GLY A 304 8.41 2.58 -9.08
CA GLY A 304 7.92 3.94 -9.31
C GLY A 304 6.64 3.96 -10.15
N ARG A 305 6.52 3.10 -11.16
CA ARG A 305 5.29 2.96 -11.95
C ARG A 305 4.07 2.62 -11.07
N VAL A 306 4.22 1.68 -10.13
CA VAL A 306 3.15 1.31 -9.20
C VAL A 306 2.80 2.48 -8.30
N PHE A 307 3.78 3.09 -7.65
CA PHE A 307 3.54 4.15 -6.69
C PHE A 307 3.07 5.46 -7.33
N TYR A 308 3.53 5.84 -8.53
CA TYR A 308 2.97 7.00 -9.24
C TYR A 308 1.51 6.78 -9.62
N ALA A 309 1.14 5.57 -10.06
CA ALA A 309 -0.25 5.24 -10.36
C ALA A 309 -1.14 5.32 -9.10
N ALA A 310 -0.71 4.71 -7.99
CA ALA A 310 -1.39 4.80 -6.70
C ALA A 310 -1.47 6.25 -6.21
N SER A 311 -0.38 7.00 -6.28
CA SER A 311 -0.32 8.41 -5.89
C SER A 311 -1.33 9.28 -6.67
N THR A 312 -1.46 9.03 -7.97
CA THR A 312 -2.42 9.75 -8.83
C THR A 312 -3.86 9.45 -8.47
N MET A 313 -4.17 8.18 -8.19
CA MET A 313 -5.53 7.71 -7.97
C MET A 313 -6.00 7.83 -6.51
N ILE A 314 -5.07 7.87 -5.56
CA ILE A 314 -5.36 7.78 -4.12
C ILE A 314 -4.69 8.90 -3.34
N CYS A 315 -3.34 8.92 -3.26
CA CYS A 315 -2.61 9.76 -2.32
C CYS A 315 -2.77 11.26 -2.60
N THR A 316 -2.58 11.67 -3.84
CA THR A 316 -2.75 13.07 -4.25
C THR A 316 -4.19 13.55 -4.05
N PRO A 317 -5.23 12.82 -4.50
CA PRO A 317 -6.61 13.16 -4.21
C PRO A 317 -6.92 13.22 -2.71
N ALA A 318 -6.44 12.25 -1.92
CA ALA A 318 -6.66 12.23 -0.47
C ALA A 318 -6.09 13.47 0.23
N SER A 319 -4.86 13.85 -0.10
CA SER A 319 -4.25 15.06 0.44
C SER A 319 -4.97 16.33 -0.01
N ARG A 320 -5.36 16.43 -1.29
CA ARG A 320 -6.09 17.59 -1.85
C ARG A 320 -7.48 17.77 -1.26
N ALA A 321 -8.11 16.71 -0.75
CA ALA A 321 -9.41 16.78 -0.08
C ALA A 321 -9.34 17.33 1.36
N GLN A 322 -8.15 17.50 1.91
CA GLN A 322 -7.92 17.96 3.26
C GLN A 322 -7.48 19.43 3.29
N GLU A 323 -7.54 20.03 4.48
CA GLU A 323 -7.01 21.37 4.75
C GLU A 323 -5.53 21.48 4.33
N VAL A 324 -5.11 22.60 3.78
CA VAL A 324 -3.81 22.88 3.16
C VAL A 324 -3.62 22.16 1.81
N GLY A 325 -3.85 20.85 1.74
CA GLY A 325 -3.78 20.08 0.50
C GLY A 325 -2.39 20.10 -0.17
N LEU A 326 -1.31 19.89 0.63
CA LEU A 326 0.08 19.98 0.17
C LEU A 326 0.42 18.97 -0.92
N ALA A 327 -0.25 17.84 -0.95
CA ALA A 327 -0.14 16.78 -1.94
C ALA A 327 1.32 16.33 -2.19
N LEU A 328 1.96 15.81 -1.15
CA LEU A 328 3.32 15.25 -1.25
C LEU A 328 3.36 14.12 -2.28
N GLY A 329 2.36 13.21 -2.19
CA GLY A 329 2.24 12.02 -3.02
C GLY A 329 3.24 10.92 -2.64
N ALA A 330 2.94 9.68 -3.05
CA ALA A 330 3.71 8.50 -2.70
C ALA A 330 5.16 8.49 -3.23
N GLN A 331 5.53 9.40 -4.10
CA GLN A 331 6.88 9.52 -4.68
C GLN A 331 7.54 10.85 -4.28
N SER A 332 7.39 11.23 -3.03
CA SER A 332 7.91 12.49 -2.50
C SER A 332 9.44 12.52 -2.32
N GLY A 333 10.07 11.39 -2.05
CA GLY A 333 11.50 11.28 -1.81
C GLY A 333 11.95 11.80 -0.43
N GLU A 334 13.21 11.51 -0.09
CA GLU A 334 13.78 11.87 1.21
C GLU A 334 13.89 13.38 1.41
N LYS A 335 14.24 14.11 0.35
CA LYS A 335 14.41 15.57 0.43
C LYS A 335 13.13 16.28 0.88
N ARG A 336 11.99 15.95 0.29
CA ARG A 336 10.70 16.58 0.65
C ARG A 336 10.26 16.17 2.04
N MET A 337 10.47 14.90 2.46
CA MET A 337 10.22 14.46 3.82
C MET A 337 11.08 15.22 4.83
N ARG A 338 12.35 15.40 4.55
CA ARG A 338 13.27 16.22 5.37
C ARG A 338 12.78 17.68 5.49
N GLU A 339 12.30 18.27 4.41
CA GLU A 339 11.74 19.63 4.42
C GLU A 339 10.54 19.74 5.35
N VAL A 340 9.61 18.78 5.31
CA VAL A 340 8.44 18.73 6.22
C VAL A 340 8.88 18.66 7.68
N VAL A 341 9.75 17.70 8.00
CA VAL A 341 10.23 17.45 9.36
C VAL A 341 11.02 18.64 9.91
N THR A 342 11.87 19.26 9.08
CA THR A 342 12.65 20.43 9.46
C THR A 342 11.76 21.67 9.68
N LYS A 343 10.75 21.88 8.83
CA LYS A 343 9.78 22.99 9.00
C LYS A 343 9.01 22.87 10.30
N ALA A 344 8.69 21.64 10.72
CA ALA A 344 8.06 21.38 12.01
C ALA A 344 9.00 21.56 13.22
N GLY A 345 10.28 21.86 12.98
CA GLY A 345 11.27 22.20 14.00
C GLY A 345 11.92 21.00 14.69
N PHE A 346 11.97 19.82 14.05
CA PHE A 346 12.77 18.70 14.53
C PHE A 346 14.26 19.00 14.35
N GLY A 347 15.08 18.56 15.33
CA GLY A 347 16.52 18.80 15.33
C GLY A 347 17.32 17.82 14.48
N SER A 348 16.80 16.60 14.29
CA SER A 348 17.46 15.58 13.46
C SER A 348 16.45 14.81 12.63
N PHE A 349 16.92 14.38 11.46
CA PHE A 349 16.19 13.51 10.53
C PHE A 349 17.20 12.65 9.76
N ARG A 350 17.03 11.34 9.78
CA ARG A 350 17.89 10.40 9.03
C ARG A 350 17.07 9.25 8.46
N ARG A 351 17.57 8.64 7.39
CA ARG A 351 17.12 7.32 6.95
C ARG A 351 17.69 6.28 7.92
N ALA A 352 16.81 5.52 8.56
CA ALA A 352 17.18 4.48 9.51
C ALA A 352 17.27 3.10 8.84
N ALA A 353 16.34 2.80 7.93
CA ALA A 353 16.29 1.55 7.17
C ALA A 353 15.62 1.75 5.81
N GLU A 354 15.72 0.76 4.94
CA GLU A 354 15.01 0.71 3.67
C GLU A 354 14.70 -0.72 3.25
N THR A 355 13.69 -0.86 2.42
CA THR A 355 13.33 -2.09 1.69
C THR A 355 13.11 -1.71 0.23
N PRO A 356 12.93 -2.67 -0.70
CA PRO A 356 12.56 -2.33 -2.08
C PRO A 356 11.27 -1.51 -2.23
N PHE A 357 10.41 -1.49 -1.20
CA PHE A 357 9.11 -0.83 -1.24
C PHE A 357 8.95 0.32 -0.23
N ASN A 358 9.81 0.42 0.79
CA ASN A 358 9.68 1.44 1.84
C ASN A 358 11.01 2.09 2.20
N LEU A 359 10.92 3.36 2.58
CA LEU A 359 11.94 4.11 3.30
C LEU A 359 11.50 4.32 4.74
N VAL A 360 12.39 4.07 5.69
CA VAL A 360 12.15 4.25 7.12
C VAL A 360 13.01 5.39 7.63
N TYR A 361 12.38 6.40 8.19
CA TYR A 361 13.06 7.57 8.72
C TYR A 361 12.91 7.66 10.24
N GLU A 362 13.93 8.20 10.88
CA GLU A 362 13.94 8.59 12.28
C GLU A 362 14.05 10.11 12.39
N ALA A 363 13.16 10.72 13.16
CA ALA A 363 13.25 12.13 13.53
C ALA A 363 13.22 12.29 15.04
N LYS A 364 14.03 13.22 15.56
CA LYS A 364 14.09 13.56 16.99
C LYS A 364 13.92 15.07 17.18
N ALA A 365 13.18 15.45 18.22
CA ALA A 365 13.20 16.82 18.71
C ALA A 365 14.62 17.15 19.21
N ALA A 366 15.03 18.41 19.09
CA ALA A 366 16.33 18.86 19.58
C ALA A 366 16.41 18.76 21.11
#